data_bf13d6463e18b4ab2154e14c6604aa43
#
_entry.id   bf13d6463e18b4ab2154e14c6604aa43
#
_cell.length_a   1.000
_cell.length_b   1.000
_cell.length_c   1.000
_cell.angle_alpha   90.00
_cell.angle_beta   90.00
_cell.angle_gamma   90.00
#
_symmetry.space_group_name_H-M   'P 1'
#
loop_
_entity.id
_entity.type
_entity.pdbx_description
1 polymer ?
#
loop_
_entity_poly.entity_id
_entity_poly.type
_entity_poly.pdbx_seq_one_letter_code
_entity_poly.pdbx_strand_id
1 'polypeptide(L)'
;MNQDYLHATLGRTGRPVFRLGLSASYRPGRETVFRAVDEGVNYFFAYGFDSQMVRALREVMKTKREEIVLATGAYNWILSYTSPRKSLERRLRQFRTEYLDVLMFLGVMKPKELPLHVLDEMVKLREEGKARWIGISTHDRKFAGQLAREGILDVLMIRYNAAHRGAETDIFPHLTAHNPGIVSYTSTRWTRLLSRPKGWPADQPVPTAGMAYRFVLNNPAVGVVLTAPRSLAEFNENIAAVRKGAPSDEEMAFMRRFGDAVYGRKEWFM
;
A
#
# COMPACT_ATOMS: atom_id res chain seq x y z
N MET A 1 -22.87 -13.40 6.71
CA MET A 1 -22.70 -12.66 5.45
C MET A 1 -21.28 -12.93 4.96
N ASN A 2 -21.12 -13.56 3.78
CA ASN A 2 -19.78 -13.73 3.20
C ASN A 2 -19.23 -12.34 2.88
N GLN A 3 -18.29 -11.87 3.66
CA GLN A 3 -17.60 -10.63 3.40
C GLN A 3 -16.84 -10.79 2.06
N ASP A 4 -17.07 -9.88 1.12
CA ASP A 4 -16.35 -9.90 -0.16
C ASP A 4 -14.84 -9.76 0.12
N TYR A 5 -14.10 -10.84 -0.13
CA TYR A 5 -12.68 -10.89 0.19
C TYR A 5 -11.84 -10.01 -0.76
N LEU A 6 -12.34 -9.78 -1.97
CA LEU A 6 -11.61 -9.07 -3.03
C LEU A 6 -11.85 -7.56 -3.01
N HIS A 7 -12.95 -7.10 -2.41
CA HIS A 7 -13.31 -5.69 -2.39
C HIS A 7 -13.50 -5.19 -0.96
N ALA A 8 -13.22 -3.92 -0.76
CA ALA A 8 -13.44 -3.22 0.50
C ALA A 8 -13.71 -1.74 0.23
N THR A 9 -14.24 -1.06 1.24
CA THR A 9 -14.21 0.40 1.28
C THR A 9 -12.89 0.86 1.90
N LEU A 10 -12.20 1.79 1.27
CA LEU A 10 -10.93 2.34 1.79
C LEU A 10 -11.21 3.28 2.97
N GLY A 11 -11.51 2.69 4.12
CA GLY A 11 -11.84 3.41 5.35
C GLY A 11 -12.85 4.52 5.14
N ARG A 12 -12.64 5.65 5.83
CA ARG A 12 -13.55 6.82 5.77
C ARG A 12 -13.59 7.53 4.42
N THR A 13 -12.72 7.19 3.48
CA THR A 13 -12.78 7.77 2.13
C THR A 13 -14.08 7.40 1.39
N GLY A 14 -14.77 6.36 1.83
CA GLY A 14 -15.95 5.83 1.17
C GLY A 14 -15.67 5.16 -0.18
N ARG A 15 -14.42 5.16 -0.62
CA ARG A 15 -14.05 4.68 -1.95
C ARG A 15 -14.01 3.15 -2.01
N PRO A 16 -14.79 2.52 -2.89
CA PRO A 16 -14.65 1.09 -3.18
C PRO A 16 -13.30 0.81 -3.85
N VAL A 17 -12.58 -0.19 -3.35
CA VAL A 17 -11.28 -0.61 -3.88
C VAL A 17 -11.22 -2.12 -4.03
N PHE A 18 -10.53 -2.57 -5.09
CA PHE A 18 -10.02 -3.93 -5.16
C PHE A 18 -8.87 -4.05 -4.16
N ARG A 19 -8.88 -5.06 -3.31
CA ARG A 19 -7.97 -5.13 -2.17
C ARG A 19 -6.51 -5.45 -2.53
N LEU A 20 -6.22 -5.86 -3.78
CA LEU A 20 -4.86 -5.94 -4.32
C LEU A 20 -4.59 -4.70 -5.17
N GLY A 21 -3.79 -3.76 -4.67
CA GLY A 21 -3.36 -2.57 -5.41
C GLY A 21 -2.04 -2.79 -6.14
N LEU A 22 -1.82 -2.11 -7.26
CA LEU A 22 -0.58 -2.21 -8.05
C LEU A 22 0.39 -1.07 -7.71
N SER A 23 1.64 -1.42 -7.36
CA SER A 23 2.71 -0.46 -7.08
C SER A 23 3.77 -0.46 -8.18
N ALA A 24 4.32 0.72 -8.47
CA ALA A 24 5.40 0.94 -9.43
C ALA A 24 6.80 0.51 -8.94
N SER A 25 6.93 -0.04 -7.72
CA SER A 25 8.24 -0.24 -7.06
C SER A 25 9.25 -1.06 -7.87
N TYR A 26 8.79 -2.05 -8.63
CA TYR A 26 9.65 -2.89 -9.48
C TYR A 26 9.34 -2.75 -10.97
N ARG A 27 8.68 -1.66 -11.37
CA ARG A 27 8.39 -1.33 -12.77
C ARG A 27 7.64 -2.46 -13.50
N PRO A 28 6.37 -2.72 -13.13
CA PRO A 28 5.60 -3.87 -13.61
C PRO A 28 5.41 -3.93 -15.13
N GLY A 29 5.65 -2.81 -15.82
CA GLY A 29 5.45 -2.71 -17.25
C GLY A 29 4.03 -2.26 -17.65
N ARG A 30 3.90 -1.79 -18.90
CA ARG A 30 2.65 -1.24 -19.44
C ARG A 30 1.53 -2.29 -19.48
N GLU A 31 1.84 -3.49 -19.98
CA GLU A 31 0.87 -4.59 -20.11
C GLU A 31 0.30 -5.02 -18.75
N THR A 32 1.12 -5.06 -17.72
CA THR A 32 0.68 -5.38 -16.37
C THR A 32 -0.32 -4.35 -15.84
N VAL A 33 -0.15 -3.06 -16.17
CA VAL A 33 -1.11 -2.02 -15.77
C VAL A 33 -2.47 -2.23 -16.44
N PHE A 34 -2.50 -2.50 -17.74
CA PHE A 34 -3.76 -2.79 -18.46
C PHE A 34 -4.40 -4.05 -17.92
N ARG A 35 -3.63 -5.12 -17.75
CA ARG A 35 -4.15 -6.37 -17.17
C ARG A 35 -4.72 -6.14 -15.77
N ALA A 36 -4.08 -5.34 -14.94
CA ALA A 36 -4.57 -5.02 -13.61
C ALA A 36 -5.94 -4.31 -13.67
N VAL A 37 -6.10 -3.35 -14.58
CA VAL A 37 -7.39 -2.67 -14.80
C VAL A 37 -8.46 -3.65 -15.27
N ASP A 38 -8.15 -4.54 -16.20
CA ASP A 38 -9.08 -5.55 -16.72
C ASP A 38 -9.51 -6.55 -15.63
N GLU A 39 -8.64 -6.83 -14.66
CA GLU A 39 -8.92 -7.66 -13.49
C GLU A 39 -9.72 -6.93 -12.39
N GLY A 40 -10.03 -5.63 -12.58
CA GLY A 40 -10.77 -4.81 -11.62
C GLY A 40 -9.89 -4.09 -10.59
N VAL A 41 -8.56 -4.23 -10.67
CA VAL A 41 -7.65 -3.46 -9.81
C VAL A 41 -7.78 -1.98 -10.12
N ASN A 42 -8.11 -1.21 -9.10
CA ASN A 42 -8.36 0.23 -9.25
C ASN A 42 -7.45 1.10 -8.37
N TYR A 43 -6.68 0.54 -7.42
CA TYR A 43 -5.73 1.29 -6.61
C TYR A 43 -4.32 1.18 -7.19
N PHE A 44 -3.75 2.31 -7.62
CA PHE A 44 -2.41 2.39 -8.21
C PHE A 44 -1.52 3.31 -7.40
N PHE A 45 -0.46 2.73 -6.81
CA PHE A 45 0.58 3.50 -6.14
C PHE A 45 1.72 3.76 -7.13
N ALA A 46 1.72 4.95 -7.72
CA ALA A 46 2.55 5.29 -8.86
C ALA A 46 3.68 6.26 -8.50
N TYR A 47 4.91 5.84 -8.72
CA TYR A 47 6.06 6.75 -8.67
C TYR A 47 6.25 7.43 -10.02
N GLY A 48 6.63 8.71 -9.99
CA GLY A 48 6.78 9.45 -11.21
C GLY A 48 7.99 9.09 -12.09
N PHE A 49 8.88 8.24 -11.62
CA PHE A 49 10.02 7.76 -12.40
C PHE A 49 9.74 6.45 -13.16
N ASP A 50 8.63 5.77 -12.93
CA ASP A 50 8.18 4.66 -13.79
C ASP A 50 7.40 5.20 -14.98
N SER A 51 8.12 5.47 -16.06
CA SER A 51 7.52 6.05 -17.27
C SER A 51 6.52 5.12 -17.97
N GLN A 52 6.62 3.79 -17.79
CA GLN A 52 5.69 2.84 -18.40
C GLN A 52 4.34 2.87 -17.69
N MET A 53 4.33 2.78 -16.34
CA MET A 53 3.11 2.91 -15.56
C MET A 53 2.45 4.28 -15.75
N VAL A 54 3.25 5.37 -15.78
CA VAL A 54 2.72 6.72 -16.04
C VAL A 54 1.99 6.77 -17.39
N ARG A 55 2.61 6.25 -18.46
CA ARG A 55 1.98 6.26 -19.80
C ARG A 55 0.72 5.39 -19.84
N ALA A 56 0.76 4.20 -19.26
CA ALA A 56 -0.39 3.32 -19.21
C ALA A 56 -1.56 3.95 -18.42
N LEU A 57 -1.30 4.51 -17.24
CA LEU A 57 -2.34 5.18 -16.45
C LEU A 57 -2.91 6.41 -17.14
N ARG A 58 -2.09 7.20 -17.87
CA ARG A 58 -2.62 8.30 -18.70
C ARG A 58 -3.63 7.81 -19.74
N GLU A 59 -3.36 6.66 -20.34
CA GLU A 59 -4.24 6.08 -21.35
C GLU A 59 -5.53 5.59 -20.72
N VAL A 60 -5.44 4.83 -19.65
CA VAL A 60 -6.61 4.34 -18.89
C VAL A 60 -7.48 5.50 -18.39
N MET A 61 -6.86 6.53 -17.84
CA MET A 61 -7.58 7.67 -17.26
C MET A 61 -8.27 8.58 -18.29
N LYS A 62 -8.02 8.43 -19.60
CA LYS A 62 -8.80 9.15 -20.61
C LYS A 62 -10.30 8.79 -20.59
N THR A 63 -10.62 7.56 -20.21
CA THR A 63 -11.98 7.03 -20.20
C THR A 63 -12.44 6.55 -18.83
N LYS A 64 -11.51 6.21 -17.93
CA LYS A 64 -11.79 5.59 -16.63
C LYS A 64 -11.24 6.38 -15.44
N ARG A 65 -11.12 7.72 -15.56
CA ARG A 65 -10.49 8.54 -14.48
C ARG A 65 -11.18 8.33 -13.13
N GLU A 66 -12.50 8.31 -13.13
CA GLU A 66 -13.28 8.18 -11.90
C GLU A 66 -13.25 6.75 -11.31
N GLU A 67 -12.87 5.75 -12.08
CA GLU A 67 -12.73 4.37 -11.60
C GLU A 67 -11.39 4.17 -10.88
N ILE A 68 -10.35 4.96 -11.25
CA ILE A 68 -8.98 4.82 -10.75
C ILE A 68 -8.77 5.57 -9.44
N VAL A 69 -8.09 4.95 -8.50
CA VAL A 69 -7.52 5.56 -7.30
C VAL A 69 -6.02 5.74 -7.53
N LEU A 70 -5.63 6.95 -7.94
CA LEU A 70 -4.23 7.31 -8.18
C LEU A 70 -3.62 7.82 -6.87
N ALA A 71 -2.74 7.03 -6.26
CA ALA A 71 -1.97 7.39 -5.08
C ALA A 71 -0.51 7.66 -5.45
N THR A 72 -0.01 8.82 -5.07
CA THR A 72 1.40 9.22 -5.27
C THR A 72 1.73 10.39 -4.34
N GLY A 73 2.98 10.85 -4.31
CA GLY A 73 3.26 11.96 -3.42
C GLY A 73 4.73 12.42 -3.39
N ALA A 74 5.06 13.07 -2.28
CA ALA A 74 6.37 13.61 -1.96
C ALA A 74 7.11 12.70 -1.00
N TYR A 75 8.44 12.60 -1.15
CA TYR A 75 9.32 11.92 -0.20
C TYR A 75 9.92 12.90 0.80
N ASN A 76 9.94 12.49 2.07
CA ASN A 76 10.50 13.25 3.17
C ASN A 76 12.03 13.49 3.04
N TRP A 77 12.79 12.50 2.53
CA TRP A 77 14.26 12.51 2.70
C TRP A 77 15.10 12.04 1.50
N ILE A 78 14.52 11.35 0.49
CA ILE A 78 15.33 10.69 -0.56
C ILE A 78 15.86 11.65 -1.63
N LEU A 79 15.24 12.80 -1.88
CA LEU A 79 15.58 13.69 -2.99
C LEU A 79 15.53 15.18 -2.60
N SER A 80 16.06 15.55 -1.44
CA SER A 80 15.84 16.85 -0.83
C SER A 80 14.34 17.14 -0.60
N TYR A 81 13.99 17.66 0.54
CA TYR A 81 12.63 18.03 0.92
C TYR A 81 11.91 18.74 -0.25
N THR A 82 10.93 18.07 -0.81
CA THR A 82 10.08 18.67 -1.85
C THR A 82 8.72 18.95 -1.22
N SER A 83 8.29 20.22 -1.21
CA SER A 83 6.98 20.59 -0.69
C SER A 83 5.89 19.71 -1.29
N PRO A 84 4.87 19.33 -0.51
CA PRO A 84 3.70 18.60 -1.01
C PRO A 84 3.10 19.23 -2.25
N ARG A 85 2.95 20.57 -2.29
CA ARG A 85 2.43 21.31 -3.44
C ARG A 85 3.28 21.13 -4.70
N LYS A 86 4.60 21.37 -4.61
CA LYS A 86 5.50 21.20 -5.77
C LYS A 86 5.48 19.76 -6.30
N SER A 87 5.42 18.79 -5.39
CA SER A 87 5.30 17.38 -5.77
C SER A 87 3.97 17.09 -6.44
N LEU A 88 2.86 17.53 -5.86
CA LEU A 88 1.53 17.36 -6.41
C LEU A 88 1.44 17.97 -7.82
N GLU A 89 1.80 19.22 -7.99
CA GLU A 89 1.74 19.90 -9.30
C GLU A 89 2.57 19.20 -10.38
N ARG A 90 3.77 18.72 -10.00
CA ARG A 90 4.58 17.89 -10.90
C ARG A 90 3.85 16.60 -11.29
N ARG A 91 3.18 15.92 -10.34
CA ARG A 91 2.43 14.70 -10.61
C ARG A 91 1.19 14.96 -11.46
N LEU A 92 0.44 16.03 -11.21
CA LEU A 92 -0.71 16.41 -12.02
C LEU A 92 -0.29 16.58 -13.50
N ARG A 93 0.79 17.34 -13.76
CA ARG A 93 1.34 17.47 -15.12
C ARG A 93 1.79 16.14 -15.71
N GLN A 94 2.46 15.30 -14.87
CA GLN A 94 3.01 14.02 -15.29
C GLN A 94 1.92 13.03 -15.66
N PHE A 95 0.84 12.97 -14.89
CA PHE A 95 -0.28 12.06 -15.15
C PHE A 95 -1.36 12.67 -16.05
N ARG A 96 -1.27 13.97 -16.39
CA ARG A 96 -2.27 14.72 -17.17
C ARG A 96 -3.65 14.62 -16.53
N THR A 97 -3.74 14.93 -15.25
CA THR A 97 -4.96 14.93 -14.46
C THR A 97 -5.04 16.21 -13.63
N GLU A 98 -6.23 16.63 -13.26
CA GLU A 98 -6.45 17.85 -12.48
C GLU A 98 -6.37 17.61 -10.98
N TYR A 99 -6.49 16.35 -10.53
CA TYR A 99 -6.42 15.95 -9.13
C TYR A 99 -5.74 14.60 -8.93
N LEU A 100 -5.21 14.40 -7.72
CA LEU A 100 -4.82 13.08 -7.23
C LEU A 100 -5.94 12.52 -6.34
N ASP A 101 -6.12 11.20 -6.34
CA ASP A 101 -7.03 10.61 -5.35
C ASP A 101 -6.37 10.60 -3.98
N VAL A 102 -5.13 10.14 -3.86
CA VAL A 102 -4.41 10.15 -2.58
C VAL A 102 -3.07 10.86 -2.72
N LEU A 103 -2.95 12.02 -2.10
CA LEU A 103 -1.67 12.70 -1.93
C LEU A 103 -0.96 12.14 -0.71
N MET A 104 0.17 11.49 -0.91
CA MET A 104 0.96 10.84 0.15
C MET A 104 2.21 11.65 0.50
N PHE A 105 2.50 11.81 1.79
CA PHE A 105 3.82 12.20 2.26
C PHE A 105 4.55 10.96 2.73
N LEU A 106 5.61 10.58 2.01
CA LEU A 106 6.22 9.26 2.06
C LEU A 106 7.50 9.24 2.90
N GLY A 107 7.73 8.12 3.58
CA GLY A 107 8.97 7.85 4.29
C GLY A 107 9.09 8.56 5.65
N VAL A 108 7.97 8.82 6.32
CA VAL A 108 7.96 9.35 7.68
C VAL A 108 8.37 8.25 8.65
N MET A 109 9.58 8.32 9.22
CA MET A 109 10.11 7.33 10.14
C MET A 109 9.96 7.75 11.61
N LYS A 110 9.78 9.05 11.87
CA LYS A 110 9.65 9.64 13.21
C LYS A 110 8.67 10.80 13.17
N PRO A 111 7.95 11.11 14.27
CA PRO A 111 6.97 12.21 14.31
C PRO A 111 7.53 13.56 13.82
N LYS A 112 8.77 13.90 14.20
CA LYS A 112 9.43 15.15 13.78
C LYS A 112 9.64 15.30 12.27
N GLU A 113 9.49 14.23 11.51
CA GLU A 113 9.63 14.23 10.04
C GLU A 113 8.29 14.54 9.33
N LEU A 114 7.21 14.74 10.09
CA LEU A 114 5.94 15.29 9.62
C LEU A 114 5.67 16.61 10.35
N PRO A 115 6.38 17.71 10.00
CA PRO A 115 6.18 19.00 10.65
C PRO A 115 4.80 19.57 10.28
N LEU A 116 4.24 20.38 11.18
CA LEU A 116 2.88 20.92 11.04
C LEU A 116 2.66 21.65 9.70
N HIS A 117 3.64 22.43 9.24
CA HIS A 117 3.51 23.17 7.98
C HIS A 117 3.35 22.25 6.75
N VAL A 118 3.91 21.02 6.80
CA VAL A 118 3.70 20.01 5.74
C VAL A 118 2.28 19.48 5.79
N LEU A 119 1.81 19.16 6.98
CA LEU A 119 0.45 18.67 7.19
C LEU A 119 -0.57 19.73 6.78
N ASP A 120 -0.38 21.01 7.20
CA ASP A 120 -1.22 22.15 6.83
C ASP A 120 -1.25 22.35 5.29
N GLU A 121 -0.09 22.21 4.63
CA GLU A 121 -0.04 22.30 3.16
C GLU A 121 -0.84 21.18 2.50
N MET A 122 -0.75 19.94 3.02
CA MET A 122 -1.53 18.82 2.51
C MET A 122 -3.04 19.02 2.71
N VAL A 123 -3.45 19.53 3.89
CA VAL A 123 -4.85 19.87 4.17
C VAL A 123 -5.36 20.92 3.19
N LYS A 124 -4.62 22.01 2.97
CA LYS A 124 -4.97 23.05 1.98
C LYS A 124 -5.12 22.49 0.57
N LEU A 125 -4.24 21.58 0.15
CA LEU A 125 -4.33 20.94 -1.17
C LEU A 125 -5.57 20.06 -1.31
N ARG A 126 -6.04 19.44 -0.23
CA ARG A 126 -7.32 18.73 -0.19
C ARG A 126 -8.50 19.69 -0.28
N GLU A 127 -8.47 20.78 0.46
CA GLU A 127 -9.51 21.84 0.42
C GLU A 127 -9.60 22.53 -0.95
N GLU A 128 -8.47 22.70 -1.64
CA GLU A 128 -8.40 23.20 -3.01
C GLU A 128 -8.93 22.18 -4.06
N GLY A 129 -9.27 20.96 -3.65
CA GLY A 129 -9.73 19.89 -4.54
C GLY A 129 -8.62 19.27 -5.42
N LYS A 130 -7.35 19.64 -5.21
CA LYS A 130 -6.21 19.08 -5.94
C LYS A 130 -5.80 17.68 -5.49
N ALA A 131 -6.19 17.31 -4.28
CA ALA A 131 -6.13 15.95 -3.75
C ALA A 131 -7.48 15.62 -3.10
N ARG A 132 -8.06 14.46 -3.40
CA ARG A 132 -9.32 14.04 -2.74
C ARG A 132 -9.05 13.64 -1.29
N TRP A 133 -7.97 12.94 -1.06
CA TRP A 133 -7.54 12.44 0.25
C TRP A 133 -6.05 12.66 0.47
N ILE A 134 -5.68 12.77 1.74
CA ILE A 134 -4.29 12.93 2.16
C ILE A 134 -3.86 11.78 3.06
N GLY A 135 -2.59 11.41 2.98
CA GLY A 135 -2.05 10.30 3.77
C GLY A 135 -0.54 10.35 3.93
N ILE A 136 -0.02 9.45 4.74
CA ILE A 136 1.42 9.26 4.89
C ILE A 136 1.81 7.80 4.76
N SER A 137 3.10 7.54 4.48
CA SER A 137 3.70 6.24 4.73
C SER A 137 4.65 6.30 5.92
N THR A 138 4.52 5.31 6.83
CA THR A 138 5.37 5.23 8.02
C THR A 138 5.69 3.79 8.43
N HIS A 139 6.87 3.61 9.02
CA HIS A 139 7.26 2.36 9.72
C HIS A 139 7.08 2.48 11.23
N ASP A 140 6.87 3.68 11.77
CA ASP A 140 6.59 3.90 13.20
C ASP A 140 5.13 3.57 13.50
N ARG A 141 4.91 2.40 14.08
CA ARG A 141 3.57 1.88 14.40
C ARG A 141 2.85 2.70 15.47
N LYS A 142 3.59 3.13 16.51
CA LYS A 142 3.00 3.93 17.59
C LYS A 142 2.53 5.28 17.08
N PHE A 143 3.34 5.90 16.22
CA PHE A 143 2.98 7.14 15.56
C PHE A 143 1.80 6.95 14.60
N ALA A 144 1.77 5.86 13.81
CA ALA A 144 0.61 5.55 12.96
C ALA A 144 -0.67 5.36 13.78
N GLY A 145 -0.62 4.69 14.92
CA GLY A 145 -1.75 4.55 15.83
C GLY A 145 -2.21 5.88 16.45
N GLN A 146 -1.28 6.78 16.76
CA GLN A 146 -1.60 8.14 17.19
C GLN A 146 -2.35 8.90 16.09
N LEU A 147 -1.82 8.92 14.88
CA LEU A 147 -2.45 9.59 13.72
C LEU A 147 -3.83 9.02 13.38
N ALA A 148 -4.02 7.70 13.59
CA ALA A 148 -5.34 7.07 13.43
C ALA A 148 -6.38 7.62 14.42
N ARG A 149 -5.95 7.94 15.66
CA ARG A 149 -6.82 8.57 16.68
C ARG A 149 -7.09 10.04 16.42
N GLU A 150 -6.12 10.76 15.86
CA GLU A 150 -6.23 12.20 15.58
C GLU A 150 -7.16 12.51 14.41
N GLY A 151 -7.29 11.60 13.44
CA GLY A 151 -8.26 11.68 12.36
C GLY A 151 -7.99 12.76 11.30
N ILE A 152 -6.80 13.35 11.24
CA ILE A 152 -6.44 14.37 10.25
C ILE A 152 -6.20 13.72 8.87
N LEU A 153 -5.59 12.54 8.87
CA LEU A 153 -5.24 11.80 7.65
C LEU A 153 -6.37 10.86 7.22
N ASP A 154 -6.57 10.78 5.92
CA ASP A 154 -7.59 9.91 5.32
C ASP A 154 -7.05 8.51 5.04
N VAL A 155 -5.73 8.39 4.78
CA VAL A 155 -5.06 7.13 4.42
C VAL A 155 -3.76 6.98 5.19
N LEU A 156 -3.54 5.80 5.76
CA LEU A 156 -2.28 5.39 6.38
C LEU A 156 -1.68 4.22 5.60
N MET A 157 -0.50 4.42 5.05
CA MET A 157 0.26 3.38 4.38
C MET A 157 1.31 2.83 5.35
N ILE A 158 1.13 1.59 5.76
CA ILE A 158 1.86 0.98 6.88
C ILE A 158 2.54 -0.32 6.49
N ARG A 159 3.60 -0.66 7.21
CA ARG A 159 4.22 -1.98 7.12
C ARG A 159 3.41 -3.00 7.94
N TYR A 160 2.80 -3.96 7.23
CA TYR A 160 2.14 -5.10 7.85
C TYR A 160 2.38 -6.35 7.01
N ASN A 161 2.93 -7.40 7.61
CA ASN A 161 3.20 -8.70 6.97
C ASN A 161 3.43 -9.77 8.04
N ALA A 162 3.60 -11.03 7.64
CA ALA A 162 3.77 -12.14 8.55
C ALA A 162 4.94 -11.99 9.54
N ALA A 163 6.03 -11.31 9.14
CA ALA A 163 7.17 -11.03 10.02
C ALA A 163 6.97 -9.76 10.89
N HIS A 164 6.12 -8.80 10.47
CA HIS A 164 5.90 -7.54 11.16
C HIS A 164 4.42 -7.34 11.44
N ARG A 165 3.93 -7.97 12.53
CA ARG A 165 2.52 -8.00 12.92
C ARG A 165 2.11 -6.95 13.94
N GLY A 166 3.02 -6.10 14.39
CA GLY A 166 2.74 -5.14 15.45
C GLY A 166 1.64 -4.11 15.16
N ALA A 167 1.20 -3.98 13.90
CA ALA A 167 0.02 -3.18 13.58
C ALA A 167 -1.27 -3.74 14.23
N GLU A 168 -1.32 -5.04 14.50
CA GLU A 168 -2.45 -5.71 15.18
C GLU A 168 -2.70 -5.14 16.59
N THR A 169 -1.63 -4.64 17.24
CA THR A 169 -1.70 -4.04 18.58
C THR A 169 -1.60 -2.51 18.58
N ASP A 170 -0.79 -1.94 17.69
CA ASP A 170 -0.41 -0.54 17.79
C ASP A 170 -1.25 0.38 16.86
N ILE A 171 -1.94 -0.17 15.85
CA ILE A 171 -2.65 0.62 14.84
C ILE A 171 -4.14 0.23 14.76
N PHE A 172 -4.43 -1.04 14.48
CA PHE A 172 -5.80 -1.47 14.16
C PHE A 172 -6.82 -1.23 15.26
N PRO A 173 -6.50 -1.36 16.57
CA PRO A 173 -7.45 -1.02 17.65
C PRO A 173 -7.84 0.48 17.68
N HIS A 174 -7.08 1.34 17.02
CA HIS A 174 -7.29 2.79 17.01
C HIS A 174 -8.05 3.31 15.78
N LEU A 175 -8.49 2.44 14.89
CA LEU A 175 -9.19 2.83 13.66
C LEU A 175 -10.66 3.22 13.92
N THR A 176 -11.26 2.79 15.03
CA THR A 176 -12.69 2.94 15.30
C THR A 176 -13.17 4.39 15.35
N ALA A 177 -12.32 5.32 15.80
CA ALA A 177 -12.71 6.73 15.95
C ALA A 177 -12.90 7.46 14.60
N HIS A 178 -11.98 7.26 13.65
CA HIS A 178 -11.93 8.02 12.41
C HIS A 178 -11.80 7.17 11.15
N ASN A 179 -11.58 5.88 11.30
CA ASN A 179 -11.51 4.89 10.24
C ASN A 179 -10.67 5.31 9.01
N PRO A 180 -9.41 5.74 9.17
CA PRO A 180 -8.55 6.01 8.00
C PRO A 180 -8.38 4.74 7.16
N GLY A 181 -8.28 4.89 5.84
CA GLY A 181 -8.00 3.76 4.95
C GLY A 181 -6.61 3.20 5.18
N ILE A 182 -6.52 1.89 5.39
CA ILE A 182 -5.23 1.22 5.60
C ILE A 182 -4.73 0.60 4.29
N VAL A 183 -3.54 1.04 3.87
CA VAL A 183 -2.79 0.47 2.75
C VAL A 183 -1.56 -0.23 3.29
N SER A 184 -1.46 -1.54 3.09
CA SER A 184 -0.28 -2.32 3.50
C SER A 184 0.74 -2.38 2.37
N TYR A 185 1.99 -2.10 2.68
CA TYR A 185 3.12 -2.28 1.78
C TYR A 185 4.19 -3.18 2.38
N THR A 186 5.17 -3.59 1.57
CA THR A 186 6.22 -4.54 1.96
C THR A 186 5.68 -5.89 2.48
N SER A 187 4.57 -6.37 1.90
CA SER A 187 3.91 -7.61 2.35
C SER A 187 4.79 -8.85 2.21
N THR A 188 5.72 -8.86 1.25
CA THR A 188 6.75 -9.90 1.09
C THR A 188 8.04 -9.62 1.87
N ARG A 189 8.11 -8.50 2.63
CA ARG A 189 9.32 -8.01 3.29
C ARG A 189 10.50 -7.92 2.30
N TRP A 190 10.31 -7.19 1.18
CA TRP A 190 11.30 -7.11 0.08
C TRP A 190 11.85 -8.47 -0.33
N THR A 191 10.95 -9.43 -0.59
CA THR A 191 11.22 -10.83 -0.96
C THR A 191 11.80 -11.75 0.15
N ARG A 192 12.08 -11.23 1.35
CA ARG A 192 12.61 -12.06 2.45
C ARG A 192 11.63 -13.16 2.90
N LEU A 193 10.34 -12.91 2.84
CA LEU A 193 9.31 -13.92 3.11
C LEU A 193 9.17 -14.94 1.97
N LEU A 194 9.88 -14.76 0.87
CA LEU A 194 9.89 -15.68 -0.28
C LEU A 194 11.19 -16.51 -0.34
N SER A 195 12.03 -16.39 0.67
CA SER A 195 13.34 -17.06 0.72
C SER A 195 13.48 -17.84 2.01
N ARG A 196 14.07 -19.02 1.94
CA ARG A 196 14.28 -19.91 3.09
C ARG A 196 15.19 -19.22 4.12
N PRO A 197 14.73 -18.97 5.35
CA PRO A 197 15.58 -18.42 6.39
C PRO A 197 16.53 -19.50 6.96
N LYS A 198 17.68 -19.08 7.49
CA LYS A 198 18.63 -19.99 8.15
C LYS A 198 17.95 -20.72 9.32
N GLY A 199 18.10 -22.03 9.36
CA GLY A 199 17.47 -22.86 10.40
C GLY A 199 16.04 -23.29 10.10
N TRP A 200 15.44 -22.84 8.98
CA TRP A 200 14.15 -23.37 8.53
C TRP A 200 14.35 -24.77 7.93
N PRO A 201 13.57 -25.79 8.34
CA PRO A 201 13.75 -27.16 7.89
C PRO A 201 13.72 -27.29 6.36
N ALA A 202 14.59 -28.14 5.81
CA ALA A 202 14.73 -28.27 4.36
C ALA A 202 13.50 -28.89 3.69
N ASP A 203 12.78 -29.73 4.42
CA ASP A 203 11.54 -30.41 4.01
C ASP A 203 10.29 -29.51 4.13
N GLN A 204 10.38 -28.38 4.84
CA GLN A 204 9.27 -27.45 4.99
C GLN A 204 9.20 -26.49 3.80
N PRO A 205 7.99 -26.12 3.32
CA PRO A 205 7.82 -25.19 2.21
C PRO A 205 8.28 -23.78 2.55
N VAL A 206 8.41 -22.95 1.51
CA VAL A 206 8.62 -21.51 1.58
C VAL A 206 7.38 -20.83 1.04
N PRO A 207 6.87 -19.73 1.66
CA PRO A 207 5.69 -19.05 1.19
C PRO A 207 5.85 -18.46 -0.22
N THR A 208 4.76 -18.41 -0.95
CA THR A 208 4.64 -17.63 -2.19
C THR A 208 4.25 -16.18 -1.89
N ALA A 209 4.41 -15.28 -2.87
CA ALA A 209 3.94 -13.90 -2.76
C ALA A 209 2.42 -13.85 -2.53
N GLY A 210 1.66 -14.71 -3.22
CA GLY A 210 0.22 -14.81 -3.04
C GLY A 210 -0.19 -15.20 -1.62
N MET A 211 0.53 -16.13 -0.98
CA MET A 211 0.30 -16.45 0.44
C MET A 211 0.56 -15.26 1.35
N ALA A 212 1.61 -14.48 1.07
CA ALA A 212 1.92 -13.27 1.84
C ALA A 212 0.82 -12.19 1.68
N TYR A 213 0.26 -12.01 0.49
CA TYR A 213 -0.85 -11.09 0.27
C TYR A 213 -2.13 -11.57 0.96
N ARG A 214 -2.47 -12.84 0.83
CA ARG A 214 -3.65 -13.43 1.49
C ARG A 214 -3.55 -13.34 3.02
N PHE A 215 -2.35 -13.55 3.60
CA PHE A 215 -2.10 -13.33 5.02
C PHE A 215 -2.47 -11.91 5.45
N VAL A 216 -2.02 -10.89 4.72
CA VAL A 216 -2.29 -9.48 5.03
C VAL A 216 -3.78 -9.16 4.86
N LEU A 217 -4.40 -9.63 3.77
CA LEU A 217 -5.81 -9.39 3.48
C LEU A 217 -6.78 -10.14 4.40
N ASN A 218 -6.30 -11.14 5.13
CA ASN A 218 -7.11 -11.81 6.15
C ASN A 218 -7.46 -10.88 7.32
N ASN A 219 -6.72 -9.79 7.49
CA ASN A 219 -7.08 -8.77 8.47
C ASN A 219 -8.09 -7.78 7.84
N PRO A 220 -9.32 -7.64 8.40
CA PRO A 220 -10.35 -6.78 7.85
C PRO A 220 -10.00 -5.28 7.91
N ALA A 221 -9.08 -4.88 8.78
CA ALA A 221 -8.61 -3.50 8.88
C ALA A 221 -7.82 -3.05 7.64
N VAL A 222 -7.28 -3.99 6.86
CA VAL A 222 -6.49 -3.64 5.66
C VAL A 222 -7.42 -3.49 4.46
N GLY A 223 -7.56 -2.26 3.96
CA GLY A 223 -8.33 -1.96 2.76
C GLY A 223 -7.61 -2.41 1.48
N VAL A 224 -6.30 -2.13 1.38
CA VAL A 224 -5.49 -2.47 0.21
C VAL A 224 -4.15 -3.06 0.62
N VAL A 225 -3.73 -4.14 -0.04
CA VAL A 225 -2.35 -4.62 -0.03
C VAL A 225 -1.68 -4.28 -1.37
N LEU A 226 -0.48 -3.70 -1.32
CA LEU A 226 0.26 -3.36 -2.54
C LEU A 226 1.07 -4.56 -3.03
N THR A 227 0.83 -4.96 -4.28
CA THR A 227 1.71 -5.84 -5.03
C THR A 227 2.64 -5.03 -5.94
N ALA A 228 3.86 -5.50 -6.11
CA ALA A 228 4.84 -4.88 -7.00
C ALA A 228 5.53 -5.97 -7.83
N PRO A 229 4.84 -6.55 -8.83
CA PRO A 229 5.40 -7.58 -9.68
C PRO A 229 6.44 -6.97 -10.64
N ARG A 230 7.39 -7.80 -11.09
CA ARG A 230 8.40 -7.43 -12.10
C ARG A 230 7.96 -7.75 -13.51
N SER A 231 6.88 -8.52 -13.65
CA SER A 231 6.36 -8.98 -14.93
C SER A 231 4.86 -9.23 -14.88
N LEU A 232 4.25 -9.33 -16.05
CA LEU A 232 2.86 -9.74 -16.20
C LEU A 232 2.61 -11.15 -15.64
N ALA A 233 3.56 -12.08 -15.77
CA ALA A 233 3.46 -13.44 -15.22
C ALA A 233 3.35 -13.40 -13.69
N GLU A 234 4.25 -12.69 -12.99
CA GLU A 234 4.18 -12.52 -11.54
C GLU A 234 2.85 -11.86 -11.11
N PHE A 235 2.36 -10.88 -11.86
CA PHE A 235 1.06 -10.27 -11.57
C PHE A 235 -0.08 -11.29 -11.69
N ASN A 236 -0.11 -12.09 -12.76
CA ASN A 236 -1.13 -13.11 -12.97
C ASN A 236 -1.11 -14.16 -11.85
N GLU A 237 0.06 -14.58 -11.39
CA GLU A 237 0.19 -15.47 -10.24
C GLU A 237 -0.37 -14.84 -8.96
N ASN A 238 -0.04 -13.57 -8.70
CA ASN A 238 -0.47 -12.87 -7.51
C ASN A 238 -1.99 -12.67 -7.48
N ILE A 239 -2.60 -12.25 -8.59
CA ILE A 239 -4.06 -12.06 -8.67
C ILE A 239 -4.81 -13.39 -8.55
N ALA A 240 -4.32 -14.44 -9.22
CA ALA A 240 -4.89 -15.78 -9.12
C ALA A 240 -4.84 -16.33 -7.69
N ALA A 241 -3.73 -16.07 -6.96
CA ALA A 241 -3.61 -16.48 -5.57
C ALA A 241 -4.58 -15.73 -4.65
N VAL A 242 -4.73 -14.41 -4.82
CA VAL A 242 -5.66 -13.59 -4.01
C VAL A 242 -7.11 -13.99 -4.29
N ARG A 243 -7.45 -14.35 -5.51
CA ARG A 243 -8.79 -14.84 -5.89
C ARG A 243 -9.19 -16.18 -5.25
N LYS A 244 -8.24 -16.92 -4.67
CA LYS A 244 -8.57 -18.12 -3.86
C LYS A 244 -9.33 -17.78 -2.57
N GLY A 245 -9.39 -16.50 -2.20
CA GLY A 245 -10.08 -16.04 -1.00
C GLY A 245 -9.23 -16.12 0.26
N ALA A 246 -9.87 -16.13 1.42
CA ALA A 246 -9.20 -16.15 2.72
C ALA A 246 -8.30 -17.38 2.87
N PRO A 247 -7.13 -17.25 3.52
CA PRO A 247 -6.30 -18.39 3.86
C PRO A 247 -6.99 -19.27 4.90
N SER A 248 -6.67 -20.58 4.92
CA SER A 248 -7.09 -21.46 6.00
C SER A 248 -6.36 -21.15 7.31
N ASP A 249 -6.86 -21.66 8.43
CA ASP A 249 -6.18 -21.52 9.74
C ASP A 249 -4.78 -22.15 9.71
N GLU A 250 -4.60 -23.22 8.97
CA GLU A 250 -3.29 -23.88 8.78
C GLU A 250 -2.33 -23.01 7.98
N GLU A 251 -2.81 -22.38 6.89
CA GLU A 251 -2.04 -21.42 6.10
C GLU A 251 -1.66 -20.20 6.96
N MET A 252 -2.57 -19.70 7.79
CA MET A 252 -2.30 -18.61 8.72
C MET A 252 -1.27 -18.99 9.78
N ALA A 253 -1.38 -20.16 10.39
CA ALA A 253 -0.44 -20.67 11.37
C ALA A 253 0.96 -20.88 10.75
N PHE A 254 1.02 -21.42 9.53
CA PHE A 254 2.26 -21.56 8.76
C PHE A 254 2.90 -20.20 8.50
N MET A 255 2.14 -19.22 7.99
CA MET A 255 2.64 -17.88 7.70
C MET A 255 3.16 -17.17 8.96
N ARG A 256 2.50 -17.34 10.12
CA ARG A 256 2.96 -16.78 11.39
C ARG A 256 4.30 -17.41 11.82
N ARG A 257 4.41 -18.75 11.82
CA ARG A 257 5.67 -19.45 12.14
C ARG A 257 6.81 -19.04 11.22
N PHE A 258 6.55 -19.00 9.91
CA PHE A 258 7.56 -18.57 8.94
C PHE A 258 7.97 -17.11 9.13
N GLY A 259 7.01 -16.24 9.41
CA GLY A 259 7.24 -14.83 9.73
C GLY A 259 8.14 -14.66 10.96
N ASP A 260 7.94 -15.45 12.00
CA ASP A 260 8.76 -15.42 13.21
C ASP A 260 10.20 -15.85 12.91
N ALA A 261 10.39 -16.89 12.10
CA ALA A 261 11.72 -17.33 11.67
C ALA A 261 12.44 -16.27 10.81
N VAL A 262 11.69 -15.45 10.05
CA VAL A 262 12.25 -14.34 9.27
C VAL A 262 12.50 -13.11 10.12
N TYR A 263 11.67 -12.82 11.14
CA TYR A 263 11.77 -11.63 12.01
C TYR A 263 13.04 -11.62 12.86
N GLY A 264 13.47 -12.76 13.38
CA GLY A 264 14.63 -12.90 14.29
C GLY A 264 15.97 -12.45 13.71
N ARG A 265 16.02 -11.99 12.47
CA ARG A 265 17.21 -11.47 11.82
C ARG A 265 17.26 -9.95 11.93
N LYS A 266 18.16 -9.43 12.78
CA LYS A 266 18.47 -7.99 12.83
C LYS A 266 19.09 -7.54 11.51
N GLU A 267 18.41 -6.68 10.77
CA GLU A 267 18.95 -5.97 9.62
C GLU A 267 18.74 -4.46 9.80
N TRP A 268 19.71 -3.69 9.35
CA TRP A 268 19.91 -2.27 9.68
C TRP A 268 18.84 -1.32 9.12
N PHE A 269 18.01 -1.77 8.18
CA PHE A 269 16.96 -0.96 7.52
C PHE A 269 15.52 -1.40 7.81
N MET A 270 15.28 -2.29 8.75
CA MET A 270 13.91 -2.82 8.90
C MET A 270 13.48 -2.92 10.35
#